data_795e9036f5c281f01e3116206bb30a15
#
_entry.id   795e9036f5c281f01e3116206bb30a15
#
_cell.length_a   1.000
_cell.length_b   1.000
_cell.length_c   1.000
_cell.angle_alpha   90.00
_cell.angle_beta   90.00
_cell.angle_gamma   90.00
#
_symmetry.space_group_name_H-M   'P 1'
#
loop_
_entity.id
_entity.type
_entity.pdbx_description
1 polymer ?
#
loop_
_entity_poly.entity_id
_entity_poly.type
_entity_poly.pdbx_seq_one_letter_code
_entity_poly.pdbx_strand_id
1 'polypeptide(L)'
;GELLAQMQAEEQDEVGRLSWTFQQVNVDAALTPTEIEQKLLPTLDRARRLTRLGTLLDSPKHREAQLCIFLDEVNTSSYMGVFKELIVDRRLNGVDLPGNVVVIAACNPARDKLGLSEAIVRREELGKEWAMGHYQVHP
;
A
#
# COMPACT_ATOMS: atom_id res chain seq x y z
N GLY A 1 -33.80 4.77 -12.61
CA GLY A 1 -33.41 4.36 -13.93
C GLY A 1 -32.36 3.26 -13.91
N GLU A 2 -32.13 2.70 -15.06
CA GLU A 2 -31.14 1.61 -15.19
C GLU A 2 -29.75 2.04 -14.79
N LEU A 3 -29.36 3.27 -15.11
CA LEU A 3 -28.05 3.76 -14.77
C LEU A 3 -27.84 3.81 -13.26
N LEU A 4 -28.84 4.30 -12.53
CA LEU A 4 -28.75 4.35 -11.08
C LEU A 4 -28.70 2.94 -10.47
N ALA A 5 -29.48 2.01 -11.02
CA ALA A 5 -29.45 0.63 -10.56
C ALA A 5 -28.12 -0.03 -10.81
N GLN A 6 -27.48 0.24 -11.96
CA GLN A 6 -26.14 -0.26 -12.26
C GLN A 6 -25.12 0.32 -11.30
N MET A 7 -25.19 1.61 -11.03
CA MET A 7 -24.28 2.26 -10.08
C MET A 7 -24.42 1.68 -8.69
N GLN A 8 -25.65 1.41 -8.24
CA GLN A 8 -25.90 0.80 -6.95
C GLN A 8 -25.39 -0.64 -6.88
N ALA A 9 -25.53 -1.38 -7.97
CA ALA A 9 -25.02 -2.76 -8.04
C ALA A 9 -23.49 -2.77 -8.01
N GLU A 10 -22.86 -1.86 -8.75
CA GLU A 10 -21.41 -1.71 -8.72
C GLU A 10 -20.93 -1.32 -7.33
N GLU A 11 -21.66 -0.43 -6.69
CA GLU A 11 -21.38 -0.01 -5.33
C GLU A 11 -21.34 -1.19 -4.37
N GLN A 12 -22.38 -2.01 -4.40
CA GLN A 12 -22.46 -3.17 -3.51
C GLN A 12 -21.35 -4.16 -3.79
N ASP A 13 -21.03 -4.37 -5.07
CA ASP A 13 -19.96 -5.27 -5.47
C ASP A 13 -18.60 -4.76 -4.98
N GLU A 14 -18.34 -3.47 -5.15
CA GLU A 14 -17.08 -2.87 -4.68
C GLU A 14 -16.97 -2.91 -3.16
N VAL A 15 -18.03 -2.64 -2.43
CA VAL A 15 -18.02 -2.74 -0.97
C VAL A 15 -17.79 -4.18 -0.53
N GLY A 16 -18.40 -5.13 -1.20
CA GLY A 16 -18.16 -6.54 -0.93
C GLY A 16 -16.71 -6.94 -1.17
N ARG A 17 -16.10 -6.42 -2.22
CA ARG A 17 -14.69 -6.66 -2.50
C ARG A 17 -13.79 -5.96 -1.49
N LEU A 18 -14.21 -4.81 -1.00
CA LEU A 18 -13.40 -4.04 -0.07
C LEU A 18 -13.17 -4.73 1.24
N SER A 19 -14.14 -5.48 1.73
CA SER A 19 -13.92 -6.23 2.95
C SER A 19 -12.76 -7.22 2.80
N TRP A 20 -12.34 -7.46 1.56
CA TRP A 20 -11.22 -8.34 1.23
C TRP A 20 -10.08 -7.57 0.57
N THR A 21 -10.09 -6.26 0.55
CA THR A 21 -9.08 -5.49 -0.14
C THR A 21 -7.84 -5.33 0.72
N PHE A 22 -7.01 -6.30 0.60
CA PHE A 22 -5.70 -6.34 1.19
C PHE A 22 -4.79 -6.87 0.10
N GLN A 23 -3.88 -6.05 -0.37
CA GLN A 23 -2.90 -6.48 -1.35
C GLN A 23 -1.57 -6.70 -0.67
N GLN A 24 -1.04 -7.90 -0.78
CA GLN A 24 0.31 -8.19 -0.33
C GLN A 24 1.25 -8.24 -1.52
N VAL A 25 2.37 -7.56 -1.41
CA VAL A 25 3.44 -7.61 -2.38
C VAL A 25 4.68 -8.16 -1.68
N ASN A 26 5.15 -9.29 -2.14
CA ASN A 26 6.39 -9.88 -1.65
C ASN A 26 7.55 -9.24 -2.41
N VAL A 27 8.38 -8.51 -1.70
CA VAL A 27 9.48 -7.78 -2.29
C VAL A 27 10.71 -8.66 -2.34
N ASP A 28 11.41 -8.63 -3.46
CA ASP A 28 12.71 -9.27 -3.61
C ASP A 28 13.66 -8.35 -4.37
N ALA A 29 14.90 -8.78 -4.51
CA ALA A 29 15.92 -7.96 -5.15
C ALA A 29 15.67 -7.75 -6.65
N ALA A 30 14.91 -8.64 -7.28
CA ALA A 30 14.64 -8.57 -8.71
C ALA A 30 13.43 -7.72 -9.06
N LEU A 31 12.61 -7.34 -8.08
CA LEU A 31 11.38 -6.59 -8.32
C LEU A 31 11.73 -5.15 -8.72
N THR A 32 11.44 -4.79 -9.95
CA THR A 32 11.78 -3.47 -10.50
C THR A 32 10.73 -2.43 -10.14
N PRO A 33 11.08 -1.14 -10.20
CA PRO A 33 10.10 -0.07 -9.98
C PRO A 33 8.89 -0.16 -10.91
N THR A 34 9.11 -0.53 -12.17
CA THR A 34 8.01 -0.68 -13.13
C THR A 34 7.07 -1.81 -12.71
N GLU A 35 7.63 -2.93 -12.27
CA GLU A 35 6.82 -4.04 -11.79
C GLU A 35 6.05 -3.70 -10.52
N ILE A 36 6.67 -2.96 -9.62
CA ILE A 36 5.99 -2.47 -8.41
C ILE A 36 4.80 -1.60 -8.80
N GLU A 37 5.01 -0.65 -9.69
CA GLU A 37 3.95 0.22 -10.18
C GLU A 37 2.82 -0.60 -10.82
N GLN A 38 3.15 -1.52 -11.70
CA GLN A 38 2.15 -2.36 -12.36
C GLN A 38 1.33 -3.18 -11.37
N LYS A 39 1.95 -3.67 -10.31
CA LYS A 39 1.25 -4.44 -9.29
C LYS A 39 0.30 -3.58 -8.46
N LEU A 40 0.67 -2.34 -8.20
CA LEU A 40 -0.10 -1.46 -7.33
C LEU A 40 -1.20 -0.69 -8.05
N LEU A 41 -1.05 -0.42 -9.34
CA LEU A 41 -2.00 0.39 -10.09
C LEU A 41 -3.46 -0.07 -9.96
N PRO A 42 -3.80 -1.35 -10.07
CA PRO A 42 -5.19 -1.77 -9.93
C PRO A 42 -5.79 -1.41 -8.58
N THR A 43 -5.03 -1.54 -7.51
CA THR A 43 -5.49 -1.19 -6.17
C THR A 43 -5.65 0.33 -6.03
N LEU A 44 -4.72 1.10 -6.57
CA LEU A 44 -4.78 2.56 -6.53
C LEU A 44 -5.97 3.07 -7.34
N ASP A 45 -6.22 2.49 -8.50
CA ASP A 45 -7.36 2.87 -9.34
C ASP A 45 -8.68 2.55 -8.64
N ARG A 46 -8.73 1.41 -7.97
CA ARG A 46 -9.91 1.04 -7.19
C ARG A 46 -10.15 2.04 -6.06
N ALA A 47 -9.09 2.44 -5.38
CA ALA A 47 -9.19 3.41 -4.30
C ALA A 47 -9.75 4.75 -4.80
N ARG A 48 -9.27 5.23 -5.93
CA ARG A 48 -9.76 6.46 -6.54
C ARG A 48 -11.22 6.34 -6.95
N ARG A 49 -11.60 5.20 -7.51
CA ARG A 49 -12.97 4.95 -7.93
C ARG A 49 -13.91 4.95 -6.74
N LEU A 50 -13.51 4.35 -5.64
CA LEU A 50 -14.34 4.33 -4.43
C LEU A 50 -14.55 5.71 -3.85
N THR A 51 -13.50 6.52 -3.81
CA THR A 51 -13.64 7.90 -3.38
C THR A 51 -14.63 8.67 -4.27
N ARG A 52 -14.51 8.48 -5.57
CA ARG A 52 -15.39 9.13 -6.53
C ARG A 52 -16.85 8.67 -6.38
N LEU A 53 -17.06 7.37 -6.23
CA LEU A 53 -18.39 6.83 -6.00
C LEU A 53 -18.97 7.32 -4.69
N GLY A 54 -18.16 7.42 -3.65
CA GLY A 54 -18.59 7.95 -2.37
C GLY A 54 -19.09 9.38 -2.47
N THR A 55 -18.46 10.18 -3.32
CA THR A 55 -18.90 11.55 -3.56
C THR A 55 -20.17 11.60 -4.41
N LEU A 56 -20.16 10.84 -5.52
CA LEU A 56 -21.29 10.84 -6.45
C LEU A 56 -22.58 10.30 -5.83
N LEU A 57 -22.46 9.28 -5.01
CA LEU A 57 -23.61 8.60 -4.41
C LEU A 57 -23.89 9.09 -2.98
N ASP A 58 -23.11 10.04 -2.50
CA ASP A 58 -23.17 10.50 -1.11
C ASP A 58 -23.19 9.32 -0.13
N SER A 59 -22.26 8.40 -0.33
CA SER A 59 -22.19 7.15 0.43
C SER A 59 -21.05 7.20 1.43
N PRO A 60 -21.32 7.28 2.74
CA PRO A 60 -20.26 7.24 3.74
C PRO A 60 -19.43 5.96 3.70
N LYS A 61 -20.04 4.83 3.36
CA LYS A 61 -19.33 3.56 3.26
C LYS A 61 -18.19 3.63 2.26
N HIS A 62 -18.42 4.25 1.11
CA HIS A 62 -17.39 4.39 0.09
C HIS A 62 -16.34 5.41 0.50
N ARG A 63 -16.77 6.51 1.08
CA ARG A 63 -15.83 7.56 1.49
C ARG A 63 -14.91 7.11 2.61
N GLU A 64 -15.40 6.25 3.49
CA GLU A 64 -14.63 5.77 4.63
C GLU A 64 -13.88 4.48 4.35
N ALA A 65 -14.11 3.88 3.21
CA ALA A 65 -13.47 2.63 2.84
C ALA A 65 -11.97 2.82 2.62
N GLN A 66 -11.18 1.94 3.22
CA GLN A 66 -9.73 1.99 3.10
C GLN A 66 -9.20 0.70 2.48
N LEU A 67 -8.18 0.84 1.66
CA LEU A 67 -7.48 -0.27 1.03
C LEU A 67 -6.09 -0.36 1.63
N CYS A 68 -5.66 -1.56 1.95
CA CYS A 68 -4.35 -1.79 2.55
C CYS A 68 -3.41 -2.45 1.55
N ILE A 69 -2.24 -1.86 1.39
CA ILE A 69 -1.13 -2.46 0.65
C ILE A 69 -0.07 -2.86 1.67
N PHE A 70 0.25 -4.14 1.70
CA PHE A 70 1.26 -4.68 2.59
C PHE A 70 2.48 -5.08 1.77
N LEU A 71 3.60 -4.44 2.06
CA LEU A 71 4.87 -4.69 1.38
C LEU A 71 5.75 -5.52 2.30
N ASP A 72 5.92 -6.79 1.96
CA ASP A 72 6.69 -7.70 2.79
C ASP A 72 8.14 -7.76 2.33
N GLU A 73 9.04 -7.79 3.29
CA GLU A 73 10.47 -7.93 3.06
C GLU A 73 11.09 -6.80 2.24
N VAL A 74 10.68 -5.57 2.51
CA VAL A 74 11.17 -4.40 1.76
C VAL A 74 12.67 -4.24 1.84
N ASN A 75 13.30 -4.75 2.88
CA ASN A 75 14.75 -4.70 3.06
C ASN A 75 15.51 -5.52 2.02
N THR A 76 14.87 -6.42 1.32
CA THR A 76 15.53 -7.22 0.26
C THR A 76 15.59 -6.49 -1.07
N SER A 77 14.90 -5.38 -1.20
CA SER A 77 14.82 -4.64 -2.45
C SER A 77 16.14 -3.98 -2.82
N SER A 78 16.43 -3.97 -4.11
CA SER A 78 17.49 -3.14 -4.66
C SER A 78 17.05 -1.70 -4.92
N TYR A 79 15.76 -1.40 -4.70
CA TYR A 79 15.14 -0.11 -5.06
C TYR A 79 14.48 0.55 -3.86
N MET A 80 15.27 0.79 -2.82
CA MET A 80 14.75 1.37 -1.57
C MET A 80 14.09 2.73 -1.76
N GLY A 81 14.51 3.49 -2.75
CA GLY A 81 13.92 4.80 -3.03
C GLY A 81 12.43 4.74 -3.35
N VAL A 82 11.99 3.69 -4.05
CA VAL A 82 10.57 3.51 -4.39
C VAL A 82 9.75 3.28 -3.12
N PHE A 83 10.25 2.47 -2.21
CA PHE A 83 9.54 2.18 -0.97
C PHE A 83 9.53 3.38 -0.03
N LYS A 84 10.61 4.13 -0.01
CA LYS A 84 10.63 5.39 0.72
C LYS A 84 9.58 6.36 0.16
N GLU A 85 9.50 6.47 -1.14
CA GLU A 85 8.51 7.31 -1.79
C GLU A 85 7.08 6.88 -1.41
N LEU A 86 6.80 5.59 -1.48
CA LEU A 86 5.48 5.06 -1.14
C LEU A 86 5.11 5.31 0.31
N ILE A 87 6.03 5.08 1.22
CA ILE A 87 5.73 5.05 2.66
C ILE A 87 5.83 6.44 3.27
N VAL A 88 6.87 7.17 2.93
CA VAL A 88 7.13 8.49 3.54
C VAL A 88 6.42 9.59 2.78
N ASP A 89 6.66 9.64 1.47
CA ASP A 89 6.15 10.72 0.64
C ASP A 89 4.71 10.47 0.19
N ARG A 90 4.22 9.27 0.35
CA ARG A 90 2.88 8.86 -0.08
C ARG A 90 2.68 9.12 -1.57
N ARG A 91 3.66 8.71 -2.37
CA ARG A 91 3.66 8.88 -3.82
C ARG A 91 4.15 7.62 -4.51
N LEU A 92 3.74 7.45 -5.73
CA LEU A 92 4.25 6.42 -6.61
C LEU A 92 4.55 7.07 -7.96
N ASN A 93 5.82 7.04 -8.34
CA ASN A 93 6.30 7.67 -9.57
C ASN A 93 5.89 9.14 -9.65
N GLY A 94 6.03 9.86 -8.54
CA GLY A 94 5.72 11.28 -8.47
C GLY A 94 4.24 11.62 -8.33
N VAL A 95 3.36 10.63 -8.34
CA VAL A 95 1.90 10.84 -8.24
C VAL A 95 1.44 10.50 -6.81
N ASP A 96 0.69 11.40 -6.23
CA ASP A 96 0.18 11.22 -4.87
C ASP A 96 -0.73 9.99 -4.78
N LEU A 97 -0.56 9.22 -3.71
CA LEU A 97 -1.44 8.10 -3.42
C LEU A 97 -2.82 8.62 -2.99
N PRO A 98 -3.89 7.89 -3.32
CA PRO A 98 -5.21 8.21 -2.80
C PRO A 98 -5.22 8.22 -1.28
N GLY A 99 -6.00 9.12 -0.69
CA GLY A 99 -6.05 9.25 0.77
C GLY A 99 -6.61 8.04 1.50
N ASN A 100 -7.35 7.19 0.80
CA ASN A 100 -7.95 5.98 1.37
C ASN A 100 -7.06 4.73 1.20
N VAL A 101 -5.80 4.91 0.85
CA VAL A 101 -4.84 3.81 0.76
C VAL A 101 -3.91 3.86 1.97
N VAL A 102 -3.78 2.74 2.65
CA VAL A 102 -2.85 2.56 3.76
C VAL A 102 -1.72 1.67 3.27
N VAL A 103 -0.49 2.10 3.44
CA VAL A 103 0.68 1.32 3.07
C VAL A 103 1.40 0.87 4.34
N ILE A 104 1.57 -0.44 4.46
CA ILE A 104 2.30 -1.04 5.57
C ILE A 104 3.49 -1.79 4.99
N ALA A 105 4.65 -1.61 5.57
CA ALA A 105 5.85 -2.29 5.14
C ALA A 105 6.45 -3.07 6.29
N ALA A 106 6.95 -4.25 5.98
CA ALA A 106 7.63 -5.10 6.95
C ALA A 106 9.04 -5.42 6.48
N CYS A 107 9.94 -5.44 7.44
CA CYS A 107 11.29 -5.91 7.25
C CYS A 107 11.49 -7.17 8.09
N ASN A 108 12.26 -8.09 7.58
CA ASN A 108 12.63 -9.29 8.34
C ASN A 108 14.13 -9.32 8.56
N PRO A 109 14.62 -8.68 9.61
CA PRO A 109 16.06 -8.64 9.87
C PRO A 109 16.66 -10.01 10.19
N ALA A 110 15.85 -10.94 10.64
CA ALA A 110 16.33 -12.29 10.96
C ALA A 110 16.74 -13.08 9.71
N ARG A 111 16.31 -12.65 8.54
CA ARG A 111 16.67 -13.31 7.30
C ARG A 111 18.07 -12.99 6.85
N ASP A 112 18.58 -11.85 7.22
CA ASP A 112 19.90 -11.42 6.86
C ASP A 112 20.89 -12.00 7.85
N LYS A 113 21.48 -13.11 7.47
CA LYS A 113 22.48 -13.78 8.32
C LYS A 113 23.82 -13.08 8.33
N LEU A 114 23.97 -12.02 7.55
CA LEU A 114 25.25 -11.40 7.34
C LEU A 114 25.65 -10.41 8.39
N GLY A 115 24.93 -10.27 9.42
CA GLY A 115 25.25 -9.33 10.45
C GLY A 115 24.01 -8.82 11.08
N LEU A 116 23.58 -9.52 12.09
CA LEU A 116 22.45 -9.09 12.88
C LEU A 116 22.63 -7.66 13.38
N SER A 117 23.85 -7.29 13.72
CA SER A 117 24.17 -5.93 14.15
C SER A 117 23.96 -4.92 13.04
N GLU A 118 24.33 -5.26 11.81
CA GLU A 118 24.11 -4.40 10.65
C GLU A 118 22.64 -4.24 10.34
N ALA A 119 21.89 -5.32 10.41
CA ALA A 119 20.46 -5.28 10.21
C ALA A 119 19.77 -4.43 11.27
N ILE A 120 20.20 -4.48 12.51
CA ILE A 120 19.65 -3.68 13.59
C ILE A 120 19.93 -2.20 13.35
N VAL A 121 21.15 -1.85 12.99
CA VAL A 121 21.51 -0.46 12.70
C VAL A 121 20.65 0.09 11.55
N ARG A 122 20.52 -0.69 10.50
CA ARG A 122 19.72 -0.29 9.35
C ARG A 122 18.26 -0.08 9.74
N ARG A 123 17.72 -0.93 10.58
CA ARG A 123 16.36 -0.80 11.06
C ARG A 123 16.15 0.48 11.86
N GLU A 124 17.12 0.82 12.70
CA GLU A 124 17.06 2.05 13.46
C GLU A 124 17.11 3.28 12.58
N GLU A 125 17.96 3.26 11.56
CA GLU A 125 18.01 4.35 10.59
C GLU A 125 16.72 4.52 9.84
N LEU A 126 16.15 3.42 9.37
CA LEU A 126 14.86 3.46 8.69
C LEU A 126 13.75 3.95 9.63
N GLY A 127 13.84 3.60 10.89
CA GLY A 127 12.88 4.07 11.88
C GLY A 127 12.91 5.57 12.07
N LYS A 128 14.08 6.16 12.00
CA LYS A 128 14.22 7.60 12.08
C LYS A 128 13.68 8.29 10.84
N GLU A 129 13.93 7.69 9.67
CA GLU A 129 13.49 8.27 8.42
C GLU A 129 11.99 8.11 8.19
N TRP A 130 11.44 6.95 8.52
CA TRP A 130 10.09 6.60 8.16
C TRP A 130 9.07 6.92 9.23
N ALA A 131 9.45 7.68 10.21
CA ALA A 131 8.53 8.00 11.28
C ALA A 131 7.83 6.79 11.75
N MET A 132 8.34 5.96 12.08
CA MET A 132 7.90 5.10 12.56
C MET A 132 7.26 4.23 12.91
N GLY A 133 7.08 3.78 13.44
CA GLY A 133 6.22 2.78 13.98
C GLY A 133 5.76 1.74 13.04
N HIS A 134 5.79 2.00 11.77
CA HIS A 134 5.19 1.10 10.91
C HIS A 134 5.89 -0.19 10.77
N TYR A 135 7.16 -0.24 10.87
CA TYR A 135 7.77 -1.51 10.66
C TYR A 135 8.17 -2.18 11.91
N GLN A 136 7.74 -1.66 12.98
CA GLN A 136 7.94 -2.29 14.22
C GLN A 136 6.94 -3.30 14.56
N VAL A 137 6.04 -3.56 13.67
CA VAL A 137 5.03 -4.56 13.84
C VAL A 137 5.61 -5.97 13.95
N HIS A 138 6.76 -6.20 13.40
CA HIS A 138 7.29 -7.51 13.51
C HIS A 138 7.98 -7.74 14.81
N PRO A 139 7.96 -8.90 15.30
CA PRO A 139 8.66 -9.26 16.53
C PRO A 139 10.16 -9.20 16.36
#